data_5d548d641e30a025ad338835f925a006
#
_entry.id   5d548d641e30a025ad338835f925a006
#
_cell.length_a   1.000
_cell.length_b   1.000
_cell.length_c   1.000
_cell.angle_alpha   90.00
_cell.angle_beta   90.00
_cell.angle_gamma   90.00
#
_symmetry.space_group_name_H-M   'P 1'
#
loop_
_entity.id
_entity.type
_entity.pdbx_description
1 polymer ?
#
loop_
_entity_poly.entity_id
_entity_poly.type
_entity_poly.pdbx_seq_one_letter_code
_entity_poly.pdbx_strand_id
1 'polypeptide(L)'
;LSPGGRLRRISLEWHAPAPSGLRPAIAVNGSGDCRVTEGRRLIYGTDGRAEALEVLSADLADVVFREALNPPVPAGPPTAQGAVRVAVIDTGVNYTLPLFAGRLARDGAGGLLGYDFWDMDARPFDVDTARSPFFPLHHGTAVTSIVLREAPGAVILPYRYPRPDMTRFGDMVAHADRAGSVIVNMAMGSNAEADWRAFAQAAKARPHMLFIVSAGNDGRDLDKTPVYPAALGLDNILTVTSADADGRLARGSNWGASRVDVMVPGEQ
;
A
#
# COMPACT_ATOMS: atom_id res chain seq x y z
N LEU A 1 17.51 15.65 -16.63
CA LEU A 1 18.46 16.69 -17.03
C LEU A 1 18.39 17.89 -16.06
N SER A 2 19.47 18.64 -15.91
CA SER A 2 19.48 19.92 -15.16
C SER A 2 18.89 21.05 -16.03
N PRO A 3 18.56 22.24 -15.45
CA PRO A 3 18.19 23.44 -16.21
C PRO A 3 19.29 23.91 -17.15
N GLY A 4 20.24 23.30 -17.55
CA GLY A 4 21.28 23.55 -18.54
C GLY A 4 21.53 22.37 -19.47
N GLY A 5 20.62 21.39 -19.49
CA GLY A 5 20.72 20.20 -20.35
C GLY A 5 21.78 19.18 -19.93
N ARG A 6 22.44 19.35 -18.78
CA ARG A 6 23.43 18.39 -18.30
C ARG A 6 22.77 17.16 -17.74
N LEU A 7 23.29 16.00 -18.10
CA LEU A 7 22.89 14.73 -17.51
C LEU A 7 23.23 14.72 -16.02
N ARG A 8 22.25 14.38 -15.17
CA ARG A 8 22.44 14.28 -13.71
C ARG A 8 22.43 12.83 -13.23
N ARG A 9 21.56 12.03 -13.82
CA ARG A 9 21.35 10.63 -13.44
C ARG A 9 21.02 9.82 -14.69
N ILE A 10 21.50 8.59 -14.70
CA ILE A 10 21.13 7.55 -15.65
C ILE A 10 20.45 6.43 -14.84
N SER A 11 19.35 5.91 -15.35
CA SER A 11 18.73 4.70 -14.84
C SER A 11 18.52 3.74 -16.01
N LEU A 12 19.00 2.53 -15.87
CA LEU A 12 18.89 1.46 -16.86
C LEU A 12 18.18 0.27 -16.20
N GLU A 13 17.20 -0.28 -16.90
CA GLU A 13 16.55 -1.52 -16.48
C GLU A 13 16.75 -2.57 -17.57
N TRP A 14 17.14 -3.76 -17.14
CA TRP A 14 17.22 -4.94 -17.99
C TRP A 14 16.19 -5.97 -17.57
N HIS A 15 15.50 -6.52 -18.59
CA HIS A 15 14.47 -7.52 -18.42
C HIS A 15 14.94 -8.84 -19.02
N ALA A 16 14.92 -9.90 -18.24
CA ALA A 16 15.30 -11.24 -18.65
C ALA A 16 14.17 -11.98 -19.33
N PRO A 17 14.43 -12.88 -20.29
CA PRO A 17 13.43 -13.79 -20.82
C PRO A 17 12.79 -14.64 -19.71
N ALA A 18 11.48 -14.86 -19.81
CA ALA A 18 10.70 -15.70 -18.93
C ALA A 18 9.59 -16.40 -19.73
N PRO A 19 8.96 -17.48 -19.22
CA PRO A 19 7.92 -18.21 -19.95
C PRO A 19 6.74 -17.34 -20.41
N SER A 20 6.40 -16.30 -19.60
CA SER A 20 5.33 -15.34 -19.90
C SER A 20 5.77 -14.09 -20.67
N GLY A 21 7.01 -14.05 -21.18
CA GLY A 21 7.57 -12.89 -21.86
C GLY A 21 8.86 -12.38 -21.20
N LEU A 22 8.96 -11.06 -21.02
CA LEU A 22 10.09 -10.45 -20.34
C LEU A 22 9.72 -10.11 -18.89
N ARG A 23 10.63 -10.38 -17.94
CA ARG A 23 10.47 -9.98 -16.55
C ARG A 23 11.62 -9.07 -16.10
N PRO A 24 11.35 -8.10 -15.20
CA PRO A 24 12.39 -7.25 -14.62
C PRO A 24 13.48 -8.09 -13.96
N ALA A 25 14.74 -7.81 -14.21
CA ALA A 25 15.85 -8.60 -13.65
C ALA A 25 16.83 -7.74 -12.86
N ILE A 26 17.29 -6.64 -13.43
CA ILE A 26 18.22 -5.74 -12.76
C ILE A 26 17.96 -4.29 -13.18
N ALA A 27 18.04 -3.37 -12.22
CA ALA A 27 18.09 -1.93 -12.44
C ALA A 27 19.44 -1.40 -11.99
N VAL A 28 20.05 -0.50 -12.76
CA VAL A 28 21.33 0.13 -12.44
C VAL A 28 21.14 1.65 -12.51
N ASN A 29 21.53 2.33 -11.45
CA ASN A 29 21.58 3.78 -11.39
C ASN A 29 23.02 4.28 -11.51
N GLY A 30 23.19 5.37 -12.24
CA GLY A 30 24.48 6.04 -12.40
C GLY A 30 24.35 7.54 -12.30
N SER A 31 25.46 8.19 -11.97
CA SER A 31 25.62 9.65 -11.98
C SER A 31 25.80 10.19 -13.39
N GLY A 32 25.75 11.49 -13.54
CA GLY A 32 25.86 12.17 -14.84
C GLY A 32 27.23 12.05 -15.52
N ASP A 33 28.26 11.62 -14.80
CA ASP A 33 29.59 11.26 -15.29
C ASP A 33 29.73 9.76 -15.61
N CYS A 34 28.60 9.05 -15.74
CA CYS A 34 28.50 7.64 -16.10
C CYS A 34 29.12 6.67 -15.07
N ARG A 35 29.24 7.06 -13.82
CA ARG A 35 29.64 6.15 -12.74
C ARG A 35 28.40 5.44 -12.18
N VAL A 36 28.48 4.13 -12.07
CA VAL A 36 27.46 3.35 -11.37
C VAL A 36 27.46 3.74 -9.89
N THR A 37 26.27 4.00 -9.35
CA THR A 37 26.10 4.37 -7.94
C THR A 37 25.39 3.27 -7.16
N GLU A 38 24.52 2.50 -7.81
CA GLU A 38 23.73 1.44 -7.19
C GLU A 38 23.22 0.48 -8.25
N GLY A 39 23.20 -0.81 -7.93
CA GLY A 39 22.45 -1.83 -8.66
C GLY A 39 21.37 -2.45 -7.79
N ARG A 40 20.25 -2.87 -8.40
CA ARG A 40 19.19 -3.61 -7.73
C ARG A 40 18.77 -4.79 -8.57
N ARG A 41 18.74 -5.98 -7.99
CA ARG A 41 18.45 -7.22 -8.67
C ARG A 41 17.27 -7.95 -8.03
N LEU A 42 16.36 -8.46 -8.86
CA LEU A 42 15.28 -9.32 -8.40
C LEU A 42 15.69 -10.78 -8.50
N ILE A 43 15.49 -11.50 -7.43
CA ILE A 43 15.68 -12.96 -7.37
C ILE A 43 14.30 -13.61 -7.45
N TYR A 44 14.16 -14.59 -8.34
CA TYR A 44 12.92 -15.27 -8.62
C TYR A 44 12.94 -16.71 -8.14
N GLY A 45 11.85 -17.15 -7.55
CA GLY A 45 11.60 -18.55 -7.22
C GLY A 45 11.25 -19.40 -8.44
N THR A 46 11.11 -20.69 -8.21
CA THR A 46 10.73 -21.67 -9.23
C THR A 46 9.33 -21.49 -9.78
N ASP A 47 8.45 -20.84 -9.01
CA ASP A 47 7.09 -20.45 -9.39
C ASP A 47 7.04 -19.18 -10.26
N GLY A 48 8.20 -18.56 -10.51
CA GLY A 48 8.34 -17.35 -11.29
C GLY A 48 8.00 -16.04 -10.55
N ARG A 49 7.67 -16.10 -9.25
CA ARG A 49 7.47 -14.92 -8.40
C ARG A 49 8.80 -14.40 -7.88
N ALA A 50 8.89 -13.08 -7.68
CA ALA A 50 10.05 -12.48 -7.03
C ALA A 50 10.06 -12.84 -5.54
N GLU A 51 11.18 -13.42 -5.08
CA GLU A 51 11.38 -13.83 -3.68
C GLU A 51 12.28 -12.89 -2.90
N ALA A 52 13.15 -12.15 -3.58
CA ALA A 52 14.02 -11.16 -2.95
C ALA A 52 14.38 -10.01 -3.90
N LEU A 53 14.61 -8.86 -3.28
CA LEU A 53 15.29 -7.71 -3.87
C LEU A 53 16.66 -7.57 -3.24
N GLU A 54 17.69 -7.56 -4.08
CA GLU A 54 19.07 -7.35 -3.66
C GLU A 54 19.55 -5.97 -4.11
N VAL A 55 20.16 -5.23 -3.20
CA VAL A 55 20.90 -4.00 -3.50
C VAL A 55 22.37 -4.38 -3.65
N LEU A 56 22.97 -3.96 -4.75
CA LEU A 56 24.33 -4.27 -5.11
C LEU A 56 25.25 -3.07 -4.88
N SER A 57 26.51 -3.35 -4.60
CA SER A 57 27.58 -2.35 -4.57
C SER A 57 27.73 -1.62 -5.92
N ALA A 58 28.48 -0.53 -5.94
CA ALA A 58 28.67 0.28 -7.15
C ALA A 58 29.39 -0.45 -8.28
N ASP A 59 30.19 -1.47 -7.97
CA ASP A 59 30.83 -2.36 -8.95
C ASP A 59 29.92 -3.53 -9.38
N LEU A 60 28.71 -3.63 -8.80
CA LEU A 60 27.72 -4.67 -9.01
C LEU A 60 28.16 -6.08 -8.61
N ALA A 61 29.22 -6.21 -7.86
CA ALA A 61 29.80 -7.50 -7.47
C ALA A 61 29.19 -8.04 -6.16
N ASP A 62 29.06 -7.19 -5.15
CA ASP A 62 28.65 -7.58 -3.82
C ASP A 62 27.18 -7.22 -3.52
N VAL A 63 26.48 -8.09 -2.79
CA VAL A 63 25.17 -7.81 -2.23
C VAL A 63 25.35 -7.05 -0.91
N VAL A 64 24.98 -5.78 -0.88
CA VAL A 64 25.09 -4.93 0.32
C VAL A 64 23.84 -4.94 1.19
N PHE A 65 22.69 -5.27 0.59
CA PHE A 65 21.42 -5.43 1.30
C PHE A 65 20.53 -6.42 0.56
N ARG A 66 19.76 -7.20 1.30
CA ARG A 66 18.76 -8.13 0.74
C ARG A 66 17.45 -8.01 1.52
N GLU A 67 16.38 -7.80 0.79
CA GLU A 67 15.01 -7.82 1.30
C GLU A 67 14.27 -9.05 0.76
N ALA A 68 13.67 -9.82 1.65
CA ALA A 68 12.76 -10.89 1.23
C ALA A 68 11.46 -10.27 0.72
N LEU A 69 10.99 -10.74 -0.43
CA LEU A 69 9.71 -10.36 -1.01
C LEU A 69 8.73 -11.50 -0.81
N ASN A 70 7.51 -11.14 -0.38
CA ASN A 70 6.41 -12.08 -0.17
C ASN A 70 6.80 -13.35 0.65
N PRO A 71 7.53 -13.21 1.78
CA PRO A 71 7.92 -14.36 2.60
C PRO A 71 6.68 -15.00 3.26
N PRO A 72 6.78 -16.24 3.78
CA PRO A 72 5.71 -16.82 4.58
C PRO A 72 5.32 -15.92 5.76
N VAL A 73 4.03 -15.85 6.05
CA VAL A 73 3.52 -15.11 7.21
C VAL A 73 4.08 -15.75 8.49
N PRO A 74 4.75 -14.98 9.38
CA PRO A 74 5.23 -15.52 10.65
C PRO A 74 4.08 -16.12 11.47
N ALA A 75 4.32 -17.21 12.17
CA ALA A 75 3.35 -17.77 13.11
C ALA A 75 3.06 -16.79 14.27
N GLY A 76 1.87 -16.88 14.84
CA GLY A 76 1.49 -16.04 15.98
C GLY A 76 0.25 -16.58 16.69
N PRO A 77 0.00 -16.13 17.93
CA PRO A 77 -1.15 -16.56 18.70
C PRO A 77 -2.45 -16.00 18.08
N PRO A 78 -3.59 -16.67 18.33
CA PRO A 78 -4.90 -16.12 18.00
C PRO A 78 -5.11 -14.72 18.59
N THR A 79 -5.86 -13.89 17.89
CA THR A 79 -6.21 -12.55 18.38
C THR A 79 -7.13 -12.66 19.61
N ALA A 80 -6.82 -11.87 20.64
CA ALA A 80 -7.64 -11.80 21.84
C ALA A 80 -9.09 -11.40 21.51
N GLN A 81 -10.03 -11.97 22.24
CA GLN A 81 -11.45 -11.61 22.11
C GLN A 81 -11.66 -10.15 22.50
N GLY A 82 -12.46 -9.42 21.74
CA GLY A 82 -12.74 -8.00 21.96
C GLY A 82 -11.67 -7.03 21.44
N ALA A 83 -10.59 -7.51 20.84
CA ALA A 83 -9.61 -6.63 20.20
C ALA A 83 -10.25 -5.86 19.03
N VAL A 84 -9.96 -4.56 18.95
CA VAL A 84 -10.41 -3.72 17.82
C VAL A 84 -9.65 -4.11 16.56
N ARG A 85 -10.37 -4.57 15.55
CA ARG A 85 -9.83 -5.01 14.27
C ARG A 85 -9.93 -3.89 13.24
N VAL A 86 -8.78 -3.47 12.73
CA VAL A 86 -8.70 -2.44 11.68
C VAL A 86 -8.20 -3.09 10.40
N ALA A 87 -9.01 -3.07 9.36
CA ALA A 87 -8.56 -3.45 8.02
C ALA A 87 -7.76 -2.30 7.41
N VAL A 88 -6.55 -2.57 6.93
CA VAL A 88 -5.75 -1.62 6.16
C VAL A 88 -5.68 -2.13 4.73
N ILE A 89 -6.35 -1.45 3.82
CA ILE A 89 -6.36 -1.75 2.39
C ILE A 89 -5.35 -0.83 1.71
N ASP A 90 -4.21 -1.42 1.31
CA ASP A 90 -3.08 -0.68 0.75
C ASP A 90 -2.22 -1.61 -0.15
N THR A 91 -0.92 -1.35 -0.28
CA THR A 91 0.04 -2.18 -1.01
C THR A 91 0.41 -3.49 -0.30
N GLY A 92 -0.20 -3.78 0.84
CA GLY A 92 0.15 -4.84 1.77
C GLY A 92 0.96 -4.33 2.95
N VAL A 93 1.53 -5.23 3.74
CA VAL A 93 2.33 -4.91 4.93
C VAL A 93 3.57 -5.78 4.99
N ASN A 94 4.73 -5.21 5.26
CA ASN A 94 5.92 -6.01 5.58
C ASN A 94 5.79 -6.58 7.00
N TYR A 95 5.04 -7.66 7.12
CA TYR A 95 4.71 -8.31 8.39
C TYR A 95 5.89 -9.02 9.06
N THR A 96 7.08 -8.99 8.47
CA THR A 96 8.31 -9.53 9.09
C THR A 96 8.97 -8.53 10.04
N LEU A 97 8.58 -7.26 9.98
CA LEU A 97 9.13 -6.24 10.86
C LEU A 97 8.66 -6.44 12.31
N PRO A 98 9.56 -6.28 13.29
CA PRO A 98 9.24 -6.49 14.72
C PRO A 98 8.03 -5.70 15.22
N LEU A 99 7.79 -4.53 14.66
CA LEU A 99 6.67 -3.67 15.02
C LEU A 99 5.29 -4.33 14.82
N PHE A 100 5.17 -5.31 13.89
CA PHE A 100 3.94 -6.04 13.63
C PHE A 100 3.79 -7.34 14.45
N ALA A 101 4.82 -7.72 15.21
CA ALA A 101 4.77 -8.90 16.05
C ALA A 101 3.62 -8.79 17.08
N GLY A 102 2.70 -9.77 17.06
CA GLY A 102 1.52 -9.77 17.94
C GLY A 102 0.46 -8.72 17.61
N ARG A 103 0.61 -7.95 16.54
CA ARG A 103 -0.31 -6.87 16.14
C ARG A 103 -1.14 -7.19 14.90
N LEU A 104 -0.93 -8.35 14.28
CA LEU A 104 -1.72 -8.84 13.15
C LEU A 104 -2.92 -9.63 13.67
N ALA A 105 -4.09 -9.38 13.09
CA ALA A 105 -5.31 -10.12 13.41
C ALA A 105 -5.23 -11.56 12.93
N ARG A 106 -5.57 -12.51 13.82
CA ARG A 106 -5.49 -13.95 13.55
C ARG A 106 -6.77 -14.65 13.98
N ASP A 107 -7.10 -15.72 13.29
CA ASP A 107 -8.20 -16.62 13.66
C ASP A 107 -7.85 -17.51 14.87
N GLY A 108 -8.78 -18.37 15.28
CA GLY A 108 -8.60 -19.29 16.39
C GLY A 108 -7.51 -20.34 16.20
N ALA A 109 -7.09 -20.59 14.97
CA ALA A 109 -5.98 -21.49 14.61
C ALA A 109 -4.63 -20.75 14.47
N GLY A 110 -4.61 -19.42 14.63
CA GLY A 110 -3.43 -18.58 14.45
C GLY A 110 -3.18 -18.15 13.00
N GLY A 111 -4.08 -18.45 12.07
CA GLY A 111 -4.03 -18.03 10.68
C GLY A 111 -4.25 -16.51 10.55
N LEU A 112 -3.52 -15.86 9.64
CA LEU A 112 -3.70 -14.43 9.38
C LEU A 112 -5.10 -14.16 8.80
N LEU A 113 -5.80 -13.15 9.32
CA LEU A 113 -7.09 -12.71 8.82
C LEU A 113 -7.02 -11.68 7.68
N GLY A 114 -5.81 -11.35 7.22
CA GLY A 114 -5.58 -10.53 6.03
C GLY A 114 -5.52 -11.36 4.74
N TYR A 115 -5.50 -10.70 3.58
CA TYR A 115 -5.45 -11.38 2.29
C TYR A 115 -4.86 -10.50 1.19
N ASP A 116 -4.17 -11.11 0.23
CA ASP A 116 -3.68 -10.47 -0.98
C ASP A 116 -4.68 -10.67 -2.13
N PHE A 117 -5.39 -9.58 -2.49
CA PHE A 117 -6.34 -9.58 -3.61
C PHE A 117 -5.69 -9.27 -4.96
N TRP A 118 -4.41 -8.94 -4.98
CA TRP A 118 -3.65 -8.80 -6.20
C TRP A 118 -3.17 -10.17 -6.70
N ASP A 119 -2.41 -10.89 -5.86
CA ASP A 119 -1.85 -12.19 -6.18
C ASP A 119 -2.78 -13.36 -5.78
N MET A 120 -3.92 -13.07 -5.13
CA MET A 120 -4.95 -14.03 -4.71
C MET A 120 -4.40 -15.10 -3.76
N ASP A 121 -3.65 -14.68 -2.75
CA ASP A 121 -3.12 -15.59 -1.73
C ASP A 121 -3.20 -15.01 -0.30
N ALA A 122 -2.82 -15.80 0.70
CA ALA A 122 -2.89 -15.42 2.11
C ALA A 122 -1.65 -14.65 2.60
N ARG A 123 -0.88 -14.04 1.70
CA ARG A 123 0.36 -13.33 2.00
C ARG A 123 0.29 -11.87 1.53
N PRO A 124 -0.46 -11.01 2.20
CA PRO A 124 -0.58 -9.59 1.85
C PRO A 124 0.70 -8.83 2.19
N PHE A 125 1.82 -9.24 1.59
CA PHE A 125 3.11 -8.60 1.75
C PHE A 125 3.17 -7.29 0.97
N ASP A 126 3.89 -6.30 1.50
CA ASP A 126 4.02 -4.99 0.88
C ASP A 126 4.95 -5.03 -0.33
N VAL A 127 4.38 -5.41 -1.46
CA VAL A 127 5.05 -5.41 -2.76
C VAL A 127 4.34 -4.44 -3.68
N ASP A 128 4.81 -3.20 -3.75
CA ASP A 128 4.29 -2.22 -4.70
C ASP A 128 5.02 -2.34 -6.04
N THR A 129 4.49 -3.17 -6.92
CA THR A 129 5.00 -3.35 -8.29
C THR A 129 4.39 -2.36 -9.28
N ALA A 130 3.47 -1.48 -8.83
CA ALA A 130 2.75 -0.58 -9.72
C ALA A 130 3.64 0.51 -10.34
N ARG A 131 4.76 0.86 -9.69
CA ARG A 131 5.69 1.88 -10.17
C ARG A 131 7.01 1.29 -10.63
N SER A 132 7.71 0.59 -9.76
CA SER A 132 8.96 -0.10 -10.07
C SER A 132 9.19 -1.24 -9.08
N PRO A 133 9.39 -2.47 -9.55
CA PRO A 133 9.68 -3.59 -8.66
C PRO A 133 11.05 -3.48 -7.99
N PHE A 134 11.91 -2.59 -8.48
CA PHE A 134 13.25 -2.35 -7.92
C PHE A 134 13.25 -1.27 -6.83
N PHE A 135 12.22 -0.43 -6.76
CA PHE A 135 12.12 0.71 -5.84
C PHE A 135 10.75 0.73 -5.16
N PRO A 136 10.44 -0.30 -4.34
CA PRO A 136 9.17 -0.37 -3.62
C PRO A 136 9.09 0.82 -2.64
N LEU A 137 7.90 1.42 -2.54
CA LEU A 137 7.65 2.55 -1.66
C LEU A 137 7.29 2.11 -0.23
N HIS A 138 6.94 0.83 -0.03
CA HIS A 138 6.46 0.29 1.24
C HIS A 138 5.33 1.12 1.87
N HIS A 139 4.43 1.63 1.02
CA HIS A 139 3.38 2.56 1.42
C HIS A 139 2.45 1.97 2.47
N GLY A 140 1.93 0.77 2.25
CA GLY A 140 1.03 0.12 3.20
C GLY A 140 1.69 -0.20 4.54
N THR A 141 2.99 -0.53 4.54
CA THR A 141 3.80 -0.71 5.75
C THR A 141 3.90 0.59 6.54
N ALA A 142 4.21 1.70 5.87
CA ALA A 142 4.29 3.02 6.48
C ALA A 142 2.94 3.45 7.06
N VAL A 143 1.86 3.37 6.29
CA VAL A 143 0.49 3.69 6.74
C VAL A 143 0.11 2.84 7.96
N THR A 144 0.34 1.53 7.90
CA THR A 144 0.00 0.63 9.01
C THR A 144 0.82 0.93 10.27
N SER A 145 2.08 1.34 10.13
CA SER A 145 2.92 1.72 11.26
C SER A 145 2.36 2.93 12.00
N ILE A 146 1.80 3.89 11.27
CA ILE A 146 1.12 5.06 11.84
C ILE A 146 -0.16 4.64 12.58
N VAL A 147 -1.00 3.81 11.96
CA VAL A 147 -2.22 3.30 12.61
C VAL A 147 -1.88 2.61 13.93
N LEU A 148 -0.84 1.78 13.99
CA LEU A 148 -0.43 1.09 15.21
C LEU A 148 0.19 2.02 16.27
N ARG A 149 0.85 3.11 15.86
CA ARG A 149 1.37 4.13 16.77
C ARG A 149 0.24 4.90 17.42
N GLU A 150 -0.76 5.33 16.63
CA GLU A 150 -1.87 6.16 17.12
C GLU A 150 -2.96 5.33 17.82
N ALA A 151 -3.11 4.06 17.46
CA ALA A 151 -4.06 3.13 18.05
C ALA A 151 -3.36 1.88 18.62
N PRO A 152 -2.63 1.99 19.76
CA PRO A 152 -1.82 0.90 20.30
C PRO A 152 -2.64 -0.33 20.74
N GLY A 153 -3.96 -0.20 20.91
CA GLY A 153 -4.87 -1.33 21.22
C GLY A 153 -5.42 -2.05 19.97
N ALA A 154 -5.19 -1.54 18.76
CA ALA A 154 -5.71 -2.15 17.55
C ALA A 154 -4.88 -3.35 17.10
N VAL A 155 -5.54 -4.27 16.41
CA VAL A 155 -4.90 -5.34 15.62
C VAL A 155 -5.27 -5.17 14.14
N ILE A 156 -4.34 -5.47 13.26
CA ILE A 156 -4.42 -5.14 11.83
C ILE A 156 -4.82 -6.35 11.02
N LEU A 157 -5.79 -6.16 10.12
CA LEU A 157 -6.06 -7.06 9.00
C LEU A 157 -5.41 -6.44 7.76
N PRO A 158 -4.22 -6.89 7.33
CA PRO A 158 -3.57 -6.33 6.17
C PRO A 158 -4.21 -6.85 4.89
N TYR A 159 -4.48 -5.95 3.96
CA TYR A 159 -4.98 -6.29 2.64
C TYR A 159 -4.11 -5.63 1.57
N ARG A 160 -3.70 -6.43 0.58
CA ARG A 160 -3.16 -5.88 -0.64
C ARG A 160 -4.30 -5.68 -1.64
N TYR A 161 -4.44 -4.45 -2.16
CA TYR A 161 -5.57 -4.04 -2.99
C TYR A 161 -5.63 -4.81 -4.31
N PRO A 162 -6.83 -5.00 -4.92
CA PRO A 162 -6.98 -5.78 -6.15
C PRO A 162 -6.50 -4.98 -7.37
N ARG A 163 -5.54 -5.49 -8.13
CA ARG A 163 -5.21 -5.05 -9.48
C ARG A 163 -4.84 -6.25 -10.34
N PRO A 164 -5.12 -6.20 -11.62
CA PRO A 164 -5.83 -5.13 -12.34
C PRO A 164 -7.36 -5.18 -12.18
N ASP A 165 -7.91 -6.19 -11.48
CA ASP A 165 -9.34 -6.43 -11.38
C ASP A 165 -9.96 -5.71 -10.16
N MET A 166 -10.36 -4.45 -10.36
CA MET A 166 -10.97 -3.62 -9.32
C MET A 166 -12.35 -4.11 -8.87
N THR A 167 -12.99 -5.04 -9.59
CA THR A 167 -14.28 -5.62 -9.17
C THR A 167 -14.15 -6.43 -7.87
N ARG A 168 -12.98 -6.95 -7.58
CA ARG A 168 -12.66 -7.69 -6.35
C ARG A 168 -12.70 -6.84 -5.08
N PHE A 169 -12.82 -5.52 -5.18
CA PHE A 169 -13.07 -4.70 -3.98
C PHE A 169 -14.34 -5.13 -3.23
N GLY A 170 -15.35 -5.63 -3.95
CA GLY A 170 -16.55 -6.18 -3.33
C GLY A 170 -16.23 -7.37 -2.42
N ASP A 171 -15.44 -8.31 -2.93
CA ASP A 171 -15.01 -9.50 -2.18
C ASP A 171 -14.09 -9.14 -1.01
N MET A 172 -13.21 -8.16 -1.20
CA MET A 172 -12.29 -7.68 -0.17
C MET A 172 -13.05 -7.08 1.01
N VAL A 173 -14.01 -6.18 0.76
CA VAL A 173 -14.86 -5.60 1.81
C VAL A 173 -15.67 -6.68 2.53
N ALA A 174 -16.23 -7.64 1.77
CA ALA A 174 -16.93 -8.77 2.36
C ALA A 174 -16.01 -9.68 3.19
N HIS A 175 -14.77 -9.84 2.80
CA HIS A 175 -13.77 -10.60 3.57
C HIS A 175 -13.43 -9.88 4.88
N ALA A 176 -13.19 -8.56 4.85
CA ALA A 176 -12.90 -7.76 6.04
C ALA A 176 -14.06 -7.78 7.05
N ASP A 177 -15.30 -7.70 6.56
CA ASP A 177 -16.52 -7.82 7.36
C ASP A 177 -16.61 -9.18 8.06
N ARG A 178 -16.48 -10.28 7.31
CA ARG A 178 -16.46 -11.65 7.89
C ARG A 178 -15.34 -11.85 8.90
N ALA A 179 -14.21 -11.19 8.71
CA ALA A 179 -13.10 -11.21 9.64
C ALA A 179 -13.32 -10.30 10.87
N GLY A 180 -14.48 -9.65 10.99
CA GLY A 180 -14.91 -8.84 12.12
C GLY A 180 -14.25 -7.47 12.18
N SER A 181 -13.81 -6.92 11.05
CA SER A 181 -13.36 -5.54 10.98
C SER A 181 -14.55 -4.60 10.82
N VAL A 182 -14.62 -3.58 11.68
CA VAL A 182 -15.62 -2.51 11.59
C VAL A 182 -15.02 -1.17 11.18
N ILE A 183 -13.70 -1.09 11.11
CA ILE A 183 -12.94 0.08 10.66
C ILE A 183 -12.04 -0.34 9.49
N VAL A 184 -12.13 0.39 8.40
CA VAL A 184 -11.31 0.15 7.19
C VAL A 184 -10.56 1.42 6.84
N ASN A 185 -9.23 1.37 6.86
CA ASN A 185 -8.36 2.46 6.43
C ASN A 185 -7.95 2.25 4.97
N MET A 186 -8.12 3.28 4.15
CA MET A 186 -7.82 3.26 2.71
C MET A 186 -7.09 4.55 2.31
N ALA A 187 -5.75 4.53 2.39
CA ALA A 187 -4.91 5.66 1.99
C ALA A 187 -4.63 5.64 0.47
N MET A 188 -5.67 5.47 -0.34
CA MET A 188 -5.58 5.32 -1.79
C MET A 188 -6.80 5.90 -2.51
N GLY A 189 -6.63 6.19 -3.79
CA GLY A 189 -7.71 6.67 -4.63
C GLY A 189 -7.34 6.75 -6.11
N SER A 190 -8.34 7.04 -6.95
CA SER A 190 -8.16 7.32 -8.37
C SER A 190 -9.24 8.26 -8.89
N ASN A 191 -9.03 8.78 -10.12
CA ASN A 191 -10.01 9.65 -10.79
C ASN A 191 -11.10 8.85 -11.53
N ALA A 192 -10.97 7.54 -11.65
CA ALA A 192 -11.88 6.68 -12.41
C ALA A 192 -12.98 6.13 -11.49
N GLU A 193 -14.16 6.78 -11.48
CA GLU A 193 -15.31 6.33 -10.69
C GLU A 193 -15.71 4.88 -10.96
N ALA A 194 -15.57 4.45 -12.22
CA ALA A 194 -15.93 3.11 -12.64
C ALA A 194 -15.19 2.01 -11.88
N ASP A 195 -13.93 2.26 -11.50
CA ASP A 195 -13.09 1.31 -10.76
C ASP A 195 -13.62 1.07 -9.32
N TRP A 196 -14.40 2.00 -8.80
CA TRP A 196 -14.89 1.98 -7.42
C TRP A 196 -16.33 1.48 -7.26
N ARG A 197 -16.99 1.06 -8.34
CA ARG A 197 -18.40 0.61 -8.29
C ARG A 197 -18.61 -0.58 -7.37
N ALA A 198 -17.74 -1.57 -7.44
CA ALA A 198 -17.84 -2.77 -6.59
C ALA A 198 -17.60 -2.41 -5.11
N PHE A 199 -16.63 -1.54 -4.84
CA PHE A 199 -16.41 -0.99 -3.51
C PHE A 199 -17.65 -0.23 -3.00
N ALA A 200 -18.19 0.71 -3.78
CA ALA A 200 -19.35 1.51 -3.40
C ALA A 200 -20.57 0.64 -3.04
N GLN A 201 -20.85 -0.39 -3.85
CA GLN A 201 -21.93 -1.34 -3.58
C GLN A 201 -21.69 -2.11 -2.28
N ALA A 202 -20.47 -2.59 -2.06
CA ALA A 202 -20.11 -3.35 -0.87
C ALA A 202 -20.14 -2.50 0.41
N ALA A 203 -19.64 -1.26 0.34
CA ALA A 203 -19.67 -0.30 1.46
C ALA A 203 -21.10 0.09 1.82
N LYS A 204 -21.93 0.42 0.83
CA LYS A 204 -23.34 0.75 1.03
C LYS A 204 -24.13 -0.39 1.68
N ALA A 205 -23.80 -1.64 1.36
CA ALA A 205 -24.43 -2.84 1.94
C ALA A 205 -23.98 -3.12 3.39
N ARG A 206 -23.01 -2.37 3.92
CA ARG A 206 -22.39 -2.57 5.25
C ARG A 206 -22.36 -1.27 6.05
N PRO A 207 -23.52 -0.70 6.43
CA PRO A 207 -23.56 0.58 7.15
C PRO A 207 -22.91 0.54 8.54
N HIS A 208 -22.63 -0.64 9.07
CA HIS A 208 -21.94 -0.85 10.35
C HIS A 208 -20.40 -0.74 10.23
N MET A 209 -19.86 -0.71 9.02
CA MET A 209 -18.42 -0.51 8.78
C MET A 209 -18.13 0.96 8.48
N LEU A 210 -17.10 1.52 9.09
CA LEU A 210 -16.59 2.86 8.81
C LEU A 210 -15.38 2.75 7.87
N PHE A 211 -15.46 3.44 6.74
CA PHE A 211 -14.35 3.53 5.76
C PHE A 211 -13.69 4.90 5.89
N ILE A 212 -12.43 4.93 6.31
CA ILE A 212 -11.61 6.13 6.42
C ILE A 212 -10.77 6.23 5.16
N VAL A 213 -11.01 7.23 4.33
CA VAL A 213 -10.41 7.36 3.01
C VAL A 213 -9.61 8.65 2.88
N SER A 214 -8.53 8.61 2.12
CA SER A 214 -7.73 9.80 1.81
C SER A 214 -8.41 10.66 0.77
N ALA A 215 -8.39 12.00 0.98
CA ALA A 215 -8.79 12.97 -0.02
C ALA A 215 -7.83 12.99 -1.25
N GLY A 216 -6.57 12.57 -1.06
CA GLY A 216 -5.51 12.59 -2.09
C GLY A 216 -4.58 13.81 -2.00
N ASN A 217 -3.55 13.83 -2.87
CA ASN A 217 -2.36 14.68 -2.72
C ASN A 217 -2.04 15.51 -3.99
N ASP A 218 -3.06 15.96 -4.72
CA ASP A 218 -2.87 16.66 -5.99
C ASP A 218 -3.15 18.17 -5.91
N GLY A 219 -3.45 18.71 -4.72
CA GLY A 219 -3.82 20.11 -4.49
C GLY A 219 -5.13 20.50 -5.16
N ARG A 220 -6.10 19.57 -5.25
CA ARG A 220 -7.36 19.74 -5.98
C ARG A 220 -8.53 20.06 -5.07
N ASP A 221 -9.46 20.81 -5.63
CA ASP A 221 -10.82 21.00 -5.09
C ASP A 221 -11.68 19.79 -5.49
N LEU A 222 -12.00 18.90 -4.55
CA LEU A 222 -12.79 17.69 -4.80
C LEU A 222 -14.26 18.00 -5.15
N ASP A 223 -14.76 19.18 -4.81
CA ASP A 223 -16.12 19.60 -5.19
C ASP A 223 -16.20 19.87 -6.70
N LYS A 224 -15.06 20.16 -7.35
CA LYS A 224 -14.95 20.39 -8.80
C LYS A 224 -14.33 19.22 -9.56
N THR A 225 -13.33 18.57 -8.95
CA THR A 225 -12.57 17.49 -9.58
C THR A 225 -12.53 16.30 -8.62
N PRO A 226 -13.53 15.43 -8.66
CA PRO A 226 -13.66 14.33 -7.70
C PRO A 226 -12.53 13.33 -7.78
N VAL A 227 -12.18 12.77 -6.61
CA VAL A 227 -11.31 11.60 -6.46
C VAL A 227 -12.08 10.54 -5.71
N TYR A 228 -11.99 9.30 -6.15
CA TYR A 228 -12.73 8.18 -5.56
C TYR A 228 -11.78 7.27 -4.77
N PRO A 229 -12.22 6.71 -3.62
CA PRO A 229 -13.60 6.64 -3.13
C PRO A 229 -14.08 7.87 -2.34
N ALA A 230 -13.24 8.87 -2.08
CA ALA A 230 -13.57 10.07 -1.28
C ALA A 230 -14.85 10.79 -1.75
N ALA A 231 -15.10 10.82 -3.06
CA ALA A 231 -16.25 11.52 -3.65
C ALA A 231 -17.52 10.67 -3.76
N LEU A 232 -17.60 9.46 -3.20
CA LEU A 232 -18.76 8.58 -3.30
C LEU A 232 -20.00 9.08 -2.53
N GLY A 233 -19.81 9.88 -1.48
CA GLY A 233 -20.90 10.45 -0.69
C GLY A 233 -21.76 9.41 0.05
N LEU A 234 -21.13 8.37 0.60
CA LEU A 234 -21.79 7.37 1.44
C LEU A 234 -21.66 7.75 2.91
N ASP A 235 -22.71 7.57 3.70
CA ASP A 235 -22.78 7.96 5.12
C ASP A 235 -21.73 7.28 6.02
N ASN A 236 -21.19 6.16 5.57
CA ASN A 236 -20.17 5.40 6.27
C ASN A 236 -18.75 5.55 5.68
N ILE A 237 -18.55 6.60 4.89
CA ILE A 237 -17.22 7.04 4.43
C ILE A 237 -16.85 8.32 5.17
N LEU A 238 -15.67 8.35 5.77
CA LEU A 238 -15.03 9.53 6.34
C LEU A 238 -13.85 9.92 5.48
N THR A 239 -13.95 11.03 4.77
CA THR A 239 -12.88 11.56 3.92
C THR A 239 -11.97 12.47 4.70
N VAL A 240 -10.68 12.15 4.71
CA VAL A 240 -9.66 12.82 5.51
C VAL A 240 -8.64 13.53 4.63
N THR A 241 -8.33 14.79 4.95
CA THR A 241 -7.22 15.54 4.37
C THR A 241 -6.17 15.91 5.42
N SER A 242 -5.00 16.37 4.98
CA SER A 242 -3.87 16.65 5.84
C SER A 242 -3.78 18.13 6.19
N ALA A 243 -3.49 18.41 7.48
CA ALA A 243 -3.09 19.73 7.98
C ALA A 243 -1.58 19.79 8.23
N ASP A 244 -1.01 20.98 8.08
CA ASP A 244 0.34 21.31 8.52
C ASP A 244 0.39 21.58 10.05
N ALA A 245 1.56 21.91 10.56
CA ALA A 245 1.77 22.20 11.98
C ALA A 245 1.00 23.44 12.49
N ASP A 246 0.60 24.34 11.60
CA ASP A 246 -0.21 25.52 11.95
C ASP A 246 -1.72 25.27 11.86
N GLY A 247 -2.14 24.05 11.56
CA GLY A 247 -3.54 23.66 11.40
C GLY A 247 -4.16 24.13 10.08
N ARG A 248 -3.33 24.51 9.08
CA ARG A 248 -3.78 24.88 7.75
C ARG A 248 -3.71 23.67 6.83
N LEU A 249 -4.41 23.73 5.69
CA LEU A 249 -4.31 22.68 4.67
C LEU A 249 -2.84 22.47 4.26
N ALA A 250 -2.36 21.24 4.41
CA ALA A 250 -1.00 20.89 4.06
C ALA A 250 -0.77 21.05 2.55
N ARG A 251 0.46 21.45 2.18
CA ARG A 251 0.80 21.72 0.78
C ARG A 251 0.61 20.47 -0.08
N GLY A 252 -0.18 20.61 -1.13
CA GLY A 252 -0.47 19.52 -2.07
C GLY A 252 -1.64 18.65 -1.66
N SER A 253 -2.17 18.75 -0.45
CA SER A 253 -3.36 18.00 -0.05
C SER A 253 -4.60 18.46 -0.81
N ASN A 254 -5.46 17.51 -1.17
CA ASN A 254 -6.76 17.82 -1.75
C ASN A 254 -7.70 18.37 -0.69
N TRP A 255 -8.68 19.13 -1.12
CA TRP A 255 -9.66 19.81 -0.27
C TRP A 255 -11.05 19.84 -0.92
N GLY A 256 -12.07 20.24 -0.17
CA GLY A 256 -13.44 20.35 -0.67
C GLY A 256 -14.39 20.62 0.48
N ALA A 257 -15.25 21.62 0.34
CA ALA A 257 -16.17 22.03 1.41
C ALA A 257 -17.29 21.01 1.66
N SER A 258 -17.65 20.22 0.64
CA SER A 258 -18.72 19.22 0.72
C SER A 258 -18.24 17.76 0.55
N ARG A 259 -16.94 17.57 0.25
CA ARG A 259 -16.38 16.25 -0.03
C ARG A 259 -15.31 15.80 0.95
N VAL A 260 -14.83 16.70 1.80
CA VAL A 260 -13.85 16.39 2.84
C VAL A 260 -14.49 16.62 4.20
N ASP A 261 -14.52 15.60 5.03
CA ASP A 261 -15.20 15.62 6.32
C ASP A 261 -14.30 16.20 7.41
N VAL A 262 -13.03 15.82 7.42
CA VAL A 262 -12.08 16.25 8.45
C VAL A 262 -10.69 16.54 7.89
N MET A 263 -10.02 17.48 8.54
CA MET A 263 -8.61 17.78 8.33
C MET A 263 -7.85 17.46 9.62
N VAL A 264 -6.79 16.64 9.50
CA VAL A 264 -6.01 16.17 10.64
C VAL A 264 -4.52 16.47 10.43
N PRO A 265 -3.73 16.68 11.51
CA PRO A 265 -2.28 16.83 11.39
C PRO A 265 -1.66 15.61 10.66
N GLY A 266 -0.98 15.84 9.56
CA GLY A 266 -0.38 14.79 8.73
C GLY A 266 1.06 15.08 8.31
N GLU A 267 1.58 16.30 8.56
CA GLU A 267 2.98 16.65 8.37
C GLU A 267 3.64 16.81 9.74
N GLN A 268 4.71 16.05 9.97
CA GLN A 268 5.56 16.14 11.16
C GLN A 268 6.99 16.43 10.73
#